data_5b8c09766ce8bc1cf6f0c8aa79863630
#
_entry.id   5b8c09766ce8bc1cf6f0c8aa79863630
#
_cell.length_a   1.000
_cell.length_b   1.000
_cell.length_c   1.000
_cell.angle_alpha   90.00
_cell.angle_beta   90.00
_cell.angle_gamma   90.00
#
_symmetry.space_group_name_H-M   'P 1'
#
loop_
_entity.id
_entity.type
_entity.pdbx_description
1 polymer ?
#
loop_
_entity_poly.entity_id
_entity_poly.type
_entity_poly.pdbx_seq_one_letter_code
_entity_poly.pdbx_strand_id
1 'polypeptide(L)'
;MRSADRPLSPHLQVYRWQLTSVLSILHRAAGVVLSAGTILLVWWLIAAASGPEAYEGVQEFLGSWLGLLLLFGWTTSLFYHLCNGIRHLVWDSGHALDLQSTYRGGWAVLAATGALTLAAWVAGISRWVF
;
A
#
# COMPACT_ATOMS: atom_id res chain seq x y z
N MET A 1 27.15 -29.97 -25.19
CA MET A 1 26.85 -28.53 -25.17
C MET A 1 27.90 -27.83 -24.38
N ARG A 2 28.67 -26.93 -25.01
CA ARG A 2 29.72 -26.15 -24.33
C ARG A 2 29.02 -25.11 -23.42
N SER A 3 29.59 -24.83 -22.24
CA SER A 3 29.02 -23.85 -21.29
C SER A 3 28.89 -22.42 -21.89
N ALA A 4 29.66 -22.15 -22.95
CA ALA A 4 29.60 -20.90 -23.70
C ALA A 4 28.33 -20.68 -24.51
N ASP A 5 27.54 -21.73 -24.78
CA ASP A 5 26.31 -21.65 -25.57
C ASP A 5 25.07 -21.42 -24.70
N ARG A 6 25.22 -21.29 -23.39
CA ARG A 6 24.10 -21.02 -22.47
C ARG A 6 23.84 -19.52 -22.41
N PRO A 7 22.57 -19.08 -22.48
CA PRO A 7 22.25 -17.67 -22.27
C PRO A 7 22.69 -17.26 -20.86
N LEU A 8 23.32 -16.08 -20.77
CA LEU A 8 23.70 -15.51 -19.49
C LEU A 8 22.43 -15.16 -18.68
N SER A 9 22.44 -15.51 -17.39
CA SER A 9 21.45 -15.02 -16.45
C SER A 9 21.53 -13.49 -16.36
N PRO A 10 20.42 -12.75 -16.28
CA PRO A 10 20.45 -11.31 -16.09
C PRO A 10 21.15 -10.99 -14.77
N HIS A 11 22.26 -10.26 -14.85
CA HIS A 11 23.01 -9.75 -13.70
C HIS A 11 22.41 -8.41 -13.25
N LEU A 12 22.66 -8.01 -12.00
CA LEU A 12 22.17 -6.74 -11.44
C LEU A 12 22.60 -5.52 -12.30
N GLN A 13 23.75 -5.60 -12.99
CA GLN A 13 24.26 -4.53 -13.86
C GLN A 13 23.43 -4.33 -15.14
N VAL A 14 22.73 -5.37 -15.61
CA VAL A 14 21.91 -5.34 -16.83
C VAL A 14 20.42 -5.42 -16.56
N TYR A 15 20.01 -5.72 -15.33
CA TYR A 15 18.62 -5.80 -14.95
C TYR A 15 17.97 -4.41 -14.93
N ARG A 16 16.88 -4.26 -15.66
CA ARG A 16 16.04 -3.05 -15.63
C ARG A 16 14.77 -3.36 -14.86
N TRP A 17 14.48 -2.56 -13.86
CA TRP A 17 13.26 -2.68 -13.07
C TRP A 17 12.02 -2.57 -13.96
N GLN A 18 11.22 -3.61 -13.97
CA GLN A 18 9.92 -3.64 -14.65
C GLN A 18 8.85 -3.16 -13.69
N LEU A 19 7.83 -2.46 -14.23
CA LEU A 19 6.69 -1.99 -13.43
C LEU A 19 6.06 -3.13 -12.60
N THR A 20 5.90 -4.31 -13.20
CA THR A 20 5.33 -5.48 -12.53
C THR A 20 6.15 -5.95 -11.33
N SER A 21 7.47 -5.93 -11.43
CA SER A 21 8.38 -6.28 -10.33
C SER A 21 8.30 -5.27 -9.19
N VAL A 22 8.29 -3.98 -9.53
CA VAL A 22 8.14 -2.89 -8.54
C VAL A 22 6.82 -3.02 -7.80
N LEU A 23 5.70 -3.17 -8.53
CA LEU A 23 4.38 -3.32 -7.92
C LEU A 23 4.29 -4.56 -7.02
N SER A 24 4.92 -5.67 -7.40
CA SER A 24 4.96 -6.89 -6.59
C SER A 24 5.72 -6.69 -5.27
N ILE A 25 6.87 -6.02 -5.30
CA ILE A 25 7.65 -5.72 -4.09
C ILE A 25 6.87 -4.75 -3.19
N LEU A 26 6.31 -3.68 -3.77
CA LEU A 26 5.51 -2.72 -3.02
C LEU A 26 4.27 -3.36 -2.39
N HIS A 27 3.64 -4.34 -3.06
CA HIS A 27 2.50 -5.06 -2.48
C HIS A 27 2.87 -5.82 -1.20
N ARG A 28 4.02 -6.50 -1.22
CA ARG A 28 4.54 -7.19 -0.04
C ARG A 28 4.93 -6.20 1.08
N ALA A 29 5.60 -5.11 0.71
CA ALA A 29 5.96 -4.05 1.66
C ALA A 29 4.70 -3.41 2.28
N ALA A 30 3.68 -3.12 1.47
CA ALA A 30 2.40 -2.61 1.97
C ALA A 30 1.74 -3.59 2.95
N GLY A 31 1.80 -4.90 2.70
CA GLY A 31 1.32 -5.91 3.65
C GLY A 31 2.03 -5.86 5.00
N VAL A 32 3.35 -5.67 5.01
CA VAL A 32 4.12 -5.49 6.24
C VAL A 32 3.71 -4.20 6.97
N VAL A 33 3.59 -3.09 6.24
CA VAL A 33 3.14 -1.81 6.82
C VAL A 33 1.74 -1.91 7.40
N LEU A 34 0.82 -2.61 6.73
CA LEU A 34 -0.53 -2.85 7.24
C LEU A 34 -0.51 -3.67 8.53
N SER A 35 0.28 -4.72 8.57
CA SER A 35 0.44 -5.55 9.78
C SER A 35 1.00 -4.75 10.95
N ALA A 36 2.01 -3.91 10.72
CA ALA A 36 2.55 -3.01 11.73
C ALA A 36 1.52 -1.96 12.17
N GLY A 37 0.77 -1.40 11.22
CA GLY A 37 -0.27 -0.40 11.50
C GLY A 37 -1.45 -0.93 12.30
N THR A 38 -1.72 -2.25 12.29
CA THR A 38 -2.73 -2.84 13.17
C THR A 38 -2.41 -2.67 14.66
N ILE A 39 -1.13 -2.51 15.02
CA ILE A 39 -0.73 -2.21 16.41
C ILE A 39 -1.28 -0.84 16.83
N LEU A 40 -1.18 0.17 15.95
CA LEU A 40 -1.76 1.49 16.21
C LEU A 40 -3.30 1.42 16.31
N LEU A 41 -3.94 0.65 15.45
CA LEU A 41 -5.39 0.45 15.50
C LEU A 41 -5.82 -0.21 16.83
N VAL A 42 -5.12 -1.27 17.24
CA VAL A 42 -5.41 -1.96 18.50
C VAL A 42 -5.19 -1.02 19.69
N TRP A 43 -4.12 -0.26 19.70
CA TRP A 43 -3.87 0.75 20.73
C TRP A 43 -4.99 1.79 20.79
N TRP A 44 -5.43 2.31 19.64
CA TRP A 44 -6.55 3.25 19.57
C TRP A 44 -7.87 2.63 20.08
N LEU A 45 -8.18 1.38 19.71
CA LEU A 45 -9.36 0.67 20.20
C LEU A 45 -9.33 0.43 21.72
N ILE A 46 -8.17 0.03 22.27
CA ILE A 46 -8.00 -0.13 23.71
C ILE A 46 -8.20 1.20 24.41
N ALA A 47 -7.61 2.27 23.91
CA ALA A 47 -7.77 3.60 24.51
C ALA A 47 -9.23 4.07 24.48
N ALA A 48 -9.92 3.86 23.35
CA ALA A 48 -11.35 4.18 23.22
C ALA A 48 -12.22 3.39 24.23
N ALA A 49 -11.86 2.15 24.53
CA ALA A 49 -12.57 1.33 25.52
C ALA A 49 -12.19 1.65 26.97
N SER A 50 -11.02 2.26 27.22
CA SER A 50 -10.51 2.56 28.55
C SER A 50 -11.03 3.87 29.16
N GLY A 51 -11.62 4.74 28.34
CA GLY A 51 -12.22 5.99 28.79
C GLY A 51 -11.60 7.25 28.19
N PRO A 52 -12.17 8.42 28.51
CA PRO A 52 -11.84 9.69 27.83
C PRO A 52 -10.37 10.09 27.93
N GLU A 53 -9.75 9.97 29.10
CA GLU A 53 -8.36 10.37 29.32
C GLU A 53 -7.38 9.56 28.46
N ALA A 54 -7.55 8.24 28.39
CA ALA A 54 -6.72 7.38 27.54
C ALA A 54 -6.95 7.68 26.04
N TYR A 55 -8.19 7.94 25.66
CA TYR A 55 -8.56 8.29 24.30
C TYR A 55 -7.94 9.62 23.85
N GLU A 56 -8.02 10.66 24.69
CA GLU A 56 -7.44 11.97 24.41
C GLU A 56 -5.93 11.87 24.17
N GLY A 57 -5.19 11.13 25.00
CA GLY A 57 -3.75 10.94 24.82
C GLY A 57 -3.39 10.28 23.48
N VAL A 58 -4.16 9.29 23.03
CA VAL A 58 -3.95 8.67 21.70
C VAL A 58 -4.31 9.64 20.58
N GLN A 59 -5.39 10.41 20.72
CA GLN A 59 -5.79 11.41 19.73
C GLN A 59 -4.75 12.53 19.60
N GLU A 60 -4.15 12.97 20.69
CA GLU A 60 -3.06 13.94 20.68
C GLU A 60 -1.84 13.39 19.92
N PHE A 61 -1.44 12.14 20.17
CA PHE A 61 -0.37 11.50 19.42
C PHE A 61 -0.70 11.38 17.93
N LEU A 62 -1.88 10.88 17.57
CA LEU A 62 -2.29 10.70 16.17
C LEU A 62 -2.45 12.04 15.43
N GLY A 63 -2.80 13.12 16.14
CA GLY A 63 -2.87 14.48 15.61
C GLY A 63 -1.51 15.16 15.47
N SER A 64 -0.44 14.61 16.06
CA SER A 64 0.91 15.12 15.88
C SER A 64 1.41 14.93 14.45
N TRP A 65 2.46 15.67 14.05
CA TRP A 65 3.07 15.52 12.72
C TRP A 65 3.52 14.09 12.44
N LEU A 66 4.05 13.39 13.45
CA LEU A 66 4.47 11.99 13.33
C LEU A 66 3.27 11.06 13.18
N GLY A 67 2.23 11.26 14.00
CA GLY A 67 0.99 10.49 13.91
C GLY A 67 0.32 10.65 12.54
N LEU A 68 0.23 11.86 12.03
CA LEU A 68 -0.31 12.14 10.69
C LEU A 68 0.52 11.49 9.59
N LEU A 69 1.85 11.50 9.69
CA LEU A 69 2.73 10.81 8.74
C LEU A 69 2.50 9.29 8.75
N LEU A 70 2.40 8.69 9.93
CA LEU A 70 2.11 7.27 10.10
C LEU A 70 0.73 6.90 9.53
N LEU A 71 -0.30 7.70 9.82
CA LEU A 71 -1.65 7.51 9.28
C LEU A 71 -1.67 7.66 7.76
N PHE A 72 -0.95 8.62 7.20
CA PHE A 72 -0.84 8.80 5.75
C PHE A 72 -0.19 7.59 5.08
N GLY A 73 0.94 7.14 5.62
CA GLY A 73 1.64 5.96 5.11
C GLY A 73 0.78 4.70 5.21
N TRP A 74 0.06 4.52 6.31
CA TRP A 74 -0.84 3.39 6.51
C TRP A 74 -2.04 3.42 5.57
N THR A 75 -2.69 4.58 5.42
CA THR A 75 -3.82 4.79 4.50
C THR A 75 -3.40 4.52 3.05
N THR A 76 -2.25 5.05 2.64
CA THR A 76 -1.71 4.82 1.29
C THR A 76 -1.42 3.33 1.06
N SER A 77 -0.81 2.67 2.05
CA SER A 77 -0.55 1.22 2.00
C SER A 77 -1.84 0.40 1.92
N LEU A 78 -2.88 0.80 2.64
CA LEU A 78 -4.20 0.16 2.61
C LEU A 78 -4.80 0.19 1.21
N PHE A 79 -4.89 1.37 0.61
CA PHE A 79 -5.49 1.50 -0.73
C PHE A 79 -4.61 0.86 -1.81
N TYR A 80 -3.30 0.96 -1.69
CA TYR A 80 -2.40 0.28 -2.61
C TYR A 80 -2.54 -1.25 -2.53
N HIS A 81 -2.54 -1.79 -1.32
CA HIS A 81 -2.69 -3.23 -1.09
C HIS A 81 -4.05 -3.73 -1.59
N LEU A 82 -5.12 -2.99 -1.33
CA LEU A 82 -6.47 -3.29 -1.83
C LEU A 82 -6.53 -3.29 -3.36
N CYS A 83 -6.10 -2.20 -4.00
CA CYS A 83 -6.17 -2.07 -5.47
C CYS A 83 -5.33 -3.13 -6.17
N ASN A 84 -4.11 -3.38 -5.68
CA ASN A 84 -3.26 -4.41 -6.27
C ASN A 84 -3.73 -5.83 -5.92
N GLY A 85 -4.35 -6.02 -4.77
CA GLY A 85 -5.03 -7.27 -4.41
C GLY A 85 -6.18 -7.60 -5.36
N ILE A 86 -7.03 -6.62 -5.69
CA ILE A 86 -8.09 -6.77 -6.70
C ILE A 86 -7.48 -7.17 -8.06
N ARG A 87 -6.36 -6.54 -8.45
CA ARG A 87 -5.65 -6.92 -9.68
C ARG A 87 -5.18 -8.39 -9.65
N HIS A 88 -4.70 -8.89 -8.53
CA HIS A 88 -4.35 -10.30 -8.38
C HIS A 88 -5.58 -11.21 -8.53
N LEU A 89 -6.72 -10.85 -7.94
CA LEU A 89 -7.96 -11.61 -8.09
C LEU A 89 -8.45 -11.65 -9.56
N VAL A 90 -8.26 -10.56 -10.31
CA VAL A 90 -8.53 -10.55 -11.76
C VAL A 90 -7.65 -11.56 -12.49
N TRP A 91 -6.36 -11.63 -12.17
CA TRP A 91 -5.46 -12.64 -12.74
C TRP A 91 -5.85 -14.08 -12.34
N ASP A 92 -6.20 -14.28 -11.08
CA ASP A 92 -6.64 -15.58 -10.57
C ASP A 92 -7.92 -16.08 -11.27
N SER A 93 -8.75 -15.15 -11.77
CA SER A 93 -9.91 -15.47 -12.61
C SER A 93 -9.57 -15.75 -14.08
N GLY A 94 -8.29 -15.75 -14.46
CA GLY A 94 -7.80 -16.02 -15.80
C GLY A 94 -7.89 -14.84 -16.79
N HIS A 95 -8.12 -13.62 -16.29
CA HIS A 95 -8.26 -12.43 -17.12
C HIS A 95 -7.04 -11.52 -17.06
N ALA A 96 -6.87 -10.69 -18.11
CA ALA A 96 -5.84 -9.65 -18.21
C ALA A 96 -4.39 -10.14 -18.02
N LEU A 97 -4.09 -11.34 -18.50
CA LEU A 97 -2.77 -11.99 -18.38
C LEU A 97 -1.78 -11.54 -19.47
N ASP A 98 -2.27 -10.88 -20.53
CA ASP A 98 -1.42 -10.36 -21.57
C ASP A 98 -0.60 -9.15 -21.09
N LEU A 99 0.53 -8.88 -21.75
CA LEU A 99 1.48 -7.87 -21.31
C LEU A 99 0.85 -6.45 -21.28
N GLN A 100 0.03 -6.11 -22.25
CA GLN A 100 -0.58 -4.79 -22.34
C GLN A 100 -1.57 -4.55 -21.21
N SER A 101 -2.47 -5.51 -20.94
CA SER A 101 -3.44 -5.45 -19.86
C SER A 101 -2.74 -5.45 -18.49
N THR A 102 -1.66 -6.22 -18.36
CA THR A 102 -0.82 -6.25 -17.15
C THR A 102 -0.24 -4.88 -16.81
N TYR A 103 0.30 -4.15 -17.81
CA TYR A 103 0.84 -2.79 -17.60
C TYR A 103 -0.26 -1.76 -17.36
N ARG A 104 -1.37 -1.81 -18.12
CA ARG A 104 -2.54 -0.93 -17.90
C ARG A 104 -3.11 -1.11 -16.50
N GLY A 105 -3.28 -2.35 -16.06
CA GLY A 105 -3.71 -2.67 -14.70
C GLY A 105 -2.75 -2.13 -13.63
N GLY A 106 -1.44 -2.18 -13.87
CA GLY A 106 -0.44 -1.61 -12.98
C GLY A 106 -0.60 -0.09 -12.81
N TRP A 107 -0.75 0.64 -13.90
CA TRP A 107 -1.00 2.09 -13.86
C TRP A 107 -2.35 2.43 -13.22
N ALA A 108 -3.38 1.64 -13.49
CA ALA A 108 -4.69 1.80 -12.84
C ALA A 108 -4.62 1.65 -11.32
N VAL A 109 -3.84 0.69 -10.81
CA VAL A 109 -3.59 0.52 -9.37
C VAL A 109 -2.97 1.78 -8.78
N LEU A 110 -1.92 2.34 -9.41
CA LEU A 110 -1.26 3.55 -8.90
C LEU A 110 -2.21 4.76 -8.90
N ALA A 111 -2.96 4.96 -9.99
CA ALA A 111 -3.93 6.05 -10.09
C ALA A 111 -5.08 5.92 -9.07
N ALA A 112 -5.65 4.72 -8.93
CA ALA A 112 -6.71 4.44 -7.96
C ALA A 112 -6.21 4.61 -6.52
N THR A 113 -5.01 4.14 -6.20
CA THR A 113 -4.38 4.34 -4.88
C THR A 113 -4.26 5.82 -4.54
N GLY A 114 -3.72 6.63 -5.45
CA GLY A 114 -3.58 8.07 -5.25
C GLY A 114 -4.93 8.76 -5.06
N ALA A 115 -5.90 8.45 -5.92
CA ALA A 115 -7.24 9.04 -5.85
C ALA A 115 -7.97 8.67 -4.55
N LEU A 116 -7.94 7.42 -4.14
CA LEU A 116 -8.59 6.95 -2.89
C LEU A 116 -7.90 7.53 -1.65
N THR A 117 -6.57 7.58 -1.63
CA THR A 117 -5.82 8.21 -0.54
C THR A 117 -6.17 9.68 -0.41
N LEU A 118 -6.15 10.42 -1.52
CA LEU A 118 -6.50 11.83 -1.54
C LEU A 118 -7.95 12.05 -1.08
N ALA A 119 -8.90 11.28 -1.61
CA ALA A 119 -10.31 11.40 -1.22
C ALA A 119 -10.53 11.13 0.27
N ALA A 120 -9.90 10.10 0.83
CA ALA A 120 -9.98 9.78 2.26
C ALA A 120 -9.42 10.91 3.12
N TRP A 121 -8.29 11.48 2.73
CA TRP A 121 -7.65 12.57 3.49
C TRP A 121 -8.41 13.89 3.38
N VAL A 122 -8.93 14.24 2.19
CA VAL A 122 -9.81 15.41 2.03
C VAL A 122 -11.06 15.25 2.88
N ALA A 123 -11.71 14.09 2.87
CA ALA A 123 -12.87 13.81 3.70
C ALA A 123 -12.53 13.84 5.21
N GLY A 124 -11.38 13.33 5.61
CA GLY A 124 -10.90 13.36 6.98
C GLY A 124 -10.65 14.78 7.47
N ILE A 125 -9.87 15.56 6.74
CA ILE A 125 -9.53 16.94 7.10
C ILE A 125 -10.80 17.80 7.15
N SER A 126 -11.73 17.64 6.20
CA SER A 126 -12.96 18.43 6.20
C SER A 126 -13.86 18.19 7.43
N ARG A 127 -13.72 17.04 8.09
CA ARG A 127 -14.45 16.72 9.34
C ARG A 127 -13.74 17.24 10.59
N TRP A 128 -12.46 17.56 10.49
CA TRP A 128 -11.67 18.09 11.60
C TRP A 128 -11.71 19.63 11.69
N VAL A 129 -11.99 20.29 10.55
CA VAL A 129 -11.98 21.75 10.43
C VAL A 129 -13.40 22.36 10.62
N PHE A 130 -14.45 21.56 10.53
CA PHE A 130 -15.84 21.94 10.68
C PHE A 130 -16.57 21.04 11.71
#